data_54c341937c883d057fe4397eca3c9fb7
#
_entry.id   54c341937c883d057fe4397eca3c9fb7
#
_cell.length_a   1.000
_cell.length_b   1.000
_cell.length_c   1.000
_cell.angle_alpha   90.00
_cell.angle_beta   90.00
_cell.angle_gamma   90.00
#
_symmetry.space_group_name_H-M   'P 1'
#
loop_
_entity.id
_entity.type
_entity.pdbx_description
1 polymer ?
#
loop_
_entity_poly.entity_id
_entity_poly.type
_entity_poly.pdbx_seq_one_letter_code
_entity_poly.pdbx_strand_id
1 'polypeptide(L)'
;MKKSKAIIILLCALLVLLGVGYVDLYGVDAEGTASASDISLGLDLAGGVSITYQVVGDEEPDATDMADTIAKLQKRVENYSKEAIVYQEGTDRINIEIPGVTDANKILEELGRPGSLYFIAETDKDGNANYSMQAVTDAQGNVSYAYALNKTIDELKADGSIMLEGTDVKTATAGSIKDQTMGNSTYAVDLVMTEEGTKKFEEATRNAYEKGETLGIYYDGSFVSVLSVKGVFSDGNAQISPMNSYEEAE
;
A
#
# COMPACT_ATOMS: atom_id res chain seq x y z
N MET A 1 -9.49 -60.35 20.71
CA MET A 1 -8.22 -59.92 20.04
C MET A 1 -7.04 -60.44 20.82
N LYS A 2 -5.96 -60.99 20.18
CA LYS A 2 -4.74 -61.36 20.88
C LYS A 2 -4.09 -60.10 21.46
N LYS A 3 -3.62 -60.13 22.71
CA LYS A 3 -3.04 -58.99 23.44
C LYS A 3 -1.99 -58.23 22.58
N SER A 4 -1.18 -58.93 21.80
CA SER A 4 -0.19 -58.35 20.89
C SER A 4 -0.79 -57.49 19.77
N LYS A 5 -1.95 -57.86 19.19
CA LYS A 5 -2.61 -57.05 18.18
C LYS A 5 -3.18 -55.76 18.78
N ALA A 6 -3.70 -55.79 20.01
CA ALA A 6 -4.19 -54.62 20.71
C ALA A 6 -3.06 -53.62 21.04
N ILE A 7 -1.88 -54.13 21.44
CA ILE A 7 -0.70 -53.31 21.70
C ILE A 7 -0.20 -52.60 20.42
N ILE A 8 -0.15 -53.32 19.29
CA ILE A 8 0.26 -52.77 18.00
C ILE A 8 -0.70 -51.63 17.57
N ILE A 9 -2.02 -51.87 17.68
CA ILE A 9 -3.02 -50.84 17.34
C ILE A 9 -2.87 -49.59 18.22
N LEU A 10 -2.63 -49.78 19.52
CA LEU A 10 -2.43 -48.70 20.45
C LEU A 10 -1.15 -47.90 20.15
N LEU A 11 -0.04 -48.60 19.81
CA LEU A 11 1.20 -47.97 19.38
C LEU A 11 1.02 -47.17 18.07
N CYS A 12 0.33 -47.73 17.08
CA CYS A 12 0.03 -47.01 15.84
C CYS A 12 -0.85 -45.77 16.09
N ALA A 13 -1.87 -45.90 16.94
CA ALA A 13 -2.71 -44.74 17.29
C ALA A 13 -1.91 -43.64 18.00
N LEU A 14 -0.99 -44.04 18.91
CA LEU A 14 -0.11 -43.09 19.58
C LEU A 14 0.82 -42.38 18.59
N LEU A 15 1.40 -43.09 17.65
CA LEU A 15 2.27 -42.50 16.60
C LEU A 15 1.50 -41.51 15.71
N VAL A 16 0.26 -41.85 15.34
CA VAL A 16 -0.60 -40.92 14.57
C VAL A 16 -0.90 -39.66 15.38
N LEU A 17 -1.26 -39.79 16.66
CA LEU A 17 -1.51 -38.66 17.52
C LEU A 17 -0.28 -37.76 17.69
N LEU A 18 0.91 -38.35 17.88
CA LEU A 18 2.17 -37.62 17.95
C LEU A 18 2.51 -36.94 16.62
N GLY A 19 2.24 -37.58 15.49
CA GLY A 19 2.45 -37.01 14.15
C GLY A 19 1.52 -35.84 13.87
N VAL A 20 0.22 -35.94 14.23
CA VAL A 20 -0.74 -34.85 14.12
C VAL A 20 -0.34 -33.69 15.03
N GLY A 21 -0.01 -33.98 16.29
CA GLY A 21 0.44 -32.93 17.22
C GLY A 21 1.74 -32.25 16.79
N TYR A 22 2.64 -32.97 16.13
CA TYR A 22 3.85 -32.37 15.56
C TYR A 22 3.51 -31.41 14.41
N VAL A 23 2.64 -31.81 13.48
CA VAL A 23 2.19 -30.95 12.37
C VAL A 23 1.44 -29.73 12.89
N ASP A 24 0.60 -29.89 13.91
CA ASP A 24 -0.18 -28.82 14.52
C ASP A 24 0.73 -27.73 15.16
N LEU A 25 1.87 -28.15 15.73
CA LEU A 25 2.82 -27.23 16.38
C LEU A 25 3.84 -26.62 15.41
N TYR A 26 4.30 -27.38 14.42
CA TYR A 26 5.46 -27.01 13.59
C TYR A 26 5.14 -26.87 12.09
N GLY A 27 3.92 -27.24 11.66
CA GLY A 27 3.55 -27.29 10.26
C GLY A 27 4.10 -28.50 9.51
N VAL A 28 3.85 -28.53 8.21
CA VAL A 28 4.24 -29.66 7.30
C VAL A 28 5.59 -29.42 6.63
N ASP A 29 6.07 -28.18 6.58
CA ASP A 29 7.32 -27.77 5.92
C ASP A 29 8.14 -26.83 6.79
N ALA A 30 9.31 -26.40 6.26
CA ALA A 30 10.22 -25.49 6.96
C ALA A 30 9.63 -24.07 7.15
N GLU A 31 8.56 -23.74 6.45
CA GLU A 31 7.84 -22.46 6.53
C GLU A 31 6.69 -22.51 7.55
N GLY A 32 6.43 -23.70 8.13
CA GLY A 32 5.39 -23.92 9.15
C GLY A 32 3.97 -24.01 8.59
N THR A 33 3.81 -24.23 7.29
CA THR A 33 2.51 -24.31 6.62
C THR A 33 1.60 -25.36 7.30
N ALA A 34 0.32 -25.00 7.48
CA ALA A 34 -0.69 -25.81 8.18
C ALA A 34 -0.44 -26.03 9.69
N SER A 35 0.31 -25.14 10.32
CA SER A 35 0.40 -25.08 11.79
C SER A 35 -0.87 -24.46 12.40
N ALA A 36 -1.10 -24.71 13.69
CA ALA A 36 -2.22 -24.04 14.40
C ALA A 36 -2.07 -22.52 14.44
N SER A 37 -0.84 -22.01 14.30
CA SER A 37 -0.56 -20.56 14.23
C SER A 37 -0.97 -19.93 12.90
N ASP A 38 -1.19 -20.71 11.84
CA ASP A 38 -1.64 -20.21 10.53
C ASP A 38 -3.16 -20.00 10.48
N ILE A 39 -3.85 -20.39 11.53
CA ILE A 39 -5.30 -20.18 11.62
C ILE A 39 -5.56 -18.72 11.94
N SER A 40 -6.08 -17.98 10.93
CA SER A 40 -6.51 -16.61 11.11
C SER A 40 -7.65 -16.52 12.12
N LEU A 41 -7.38 -15.86 13.24
CA LEU A 41 -8.36 -15.64 14.30
C LEU A 41 -9.12 -14.35 14.01
N GLY A 42 -10.44 -14.46 13.81
CA GLY A 42 -11.30 -13.29 13.71
C GLY A 42 -11.30 -12.43 14.98
N LEU A 43 -11.88 -11.24 14.91
CA LEU A 43 -11.99 -10.25 15.98
C LEU A 43 -12.44 -10.82 17.33
N ASP A 44 -13.34 -11.81 17.33
CA ASP A 44 -13.90 -12.44 18.54
C ASP A 44 -12.84 -13.20 19.37
N LEU A 45 -11.80 -13.72 18.72
CA LEU A 45 -10.77 -14.53 19.37
C LEU A 45 -9.43 -13.78 19.51
N ALA A 46 -9.04 -13.02 18.51
CA ALA A 46 -7.81 -12.24 18.53
C ALA A 46 -7.98 -10.91 19.27
N GLY A 47 -9.21 -10.44 19.48
CA GLY A 47 -9.49 -9.05 19.79
C GLY A 47 -9.13 -8.16 18.59
N GLY A 48 -9.38 -6.87 18.66
CA GLY A 48 -9.03 -5.97 17.58
C GLY A 48 -9.94 -4.76 17.51
N VAL A 49 -9.92 -4.09 16.35
CA VAL A 49 -10.71 -2.89 16.07
C VAL A 49 -11.67 -3.17 14.94
N SER A 50 -12.95 -2.78 15.13
CA SER A 50 -13.98 -2.76 14.08
C SER A 50 -14.44 -1.32 13.89
N ILE A 51 -14.42 -0.84 12.65
CA ILE A 51 -14.78 0.52 12.27
C ILE A 51 -15.80 0.45 11.15
N THR A 52 -16.89 1.21 11.28
CA THR A 52 -17.86 1.37 10.20
C THR A 52 -17.79 2.81 9.69
N TYR A 53 -17.51 2.97 8.41
CA TYR A 53 -17.64 4.24 7.71
C TYR A 53 -18.97 4.29 6.97
N GLN A 54 -19.56 5.47 6.93
CA GLN A 54 -20.75 5.74 6.13
C GLN A 54 -20.46 6.82 5.11
N VAL A 55 -20.86 6.57 3.87
CA VAL A 55 -20.76 7.59 2.81
C VAL A 55 -21.70 8.74 3.14
N VAL A 56 -21.18 9.97 3.08
CA VAL A 56 -21.94 11.19 3.33
C VAL A 56 -22.24 11.84 1.99
N GLY A 57 -23.51 12.02 1.68
CA GLY A 57 -23.99 12.64 0.44
C GLY A 57 -25.51 12.46 0.29
N ASP A 58 -26.10 13.20 -0.64
CA ASP A 58 -27.54 13.13 -0.94
C ASP A 58 -27.88 12.05 -2.00
N GLU A 59 -26.86 11.50 -2.67
CA GLU A 59 -26.99 10.45 -3.69
C GLU A 59 -26.34 9.14 -3.22
N GLU A 60 -26.89 8.00 -3.62
CA GLU A 60 -26.25 6.70 -3.38
C GLU A 60 -24.91 6.64 -4.13
N PRO A 61 -23.83 6.14 -3.46
CA PRO A 61 -22.54 6.02 -4.10
C PRO A 61 -22.58 5.01 -5.26
N ASP A 62 -21.84 5.28 -6.32
CA ASP A 62 -21.67 4.32 -7.43
C ASP A 62 -20.98 3.05 -6.90
N ALA A 63 -21.36 1.90 -7.46
CA ALA A 63 -20.77 0.62 -7.12
C ALA A 63 -19.27 0.57 -7.42
N THR A 64 -18.81 1.27 -8.45
CA THR A 64 -17.38 1.38 -8.79
C THR A 64 -16.63 2.18 -7.74
N ASP A 65 -17.16 3.35 -7.34
CA ASP A 65 -16.54 4.21 -6.32
C ASP A 65 -16.45 3.50 -4.96
N MET A 66 -17.47 2.69 -4.64
CA MET A 66 -17.48 1.87 -3.42
C MET A 66 -16.40 0.78 -3.47
N ALA A 67 -16.29 0.07 -4.60
CA ALA A 67 -15.28 -0.97 -4.79
C ALA A 67 -13.86 -0.40 -4.70
N ASP A 68 -13.60 0.72 -5.37
CA ASP A 68 -12.30 1.41 -5.33
C ASP A 68 -11.96 1.90 -3.93
N THR A 69 -12.94 2.44 -3.21
CA THR A 69 -12.74 2.88 -1.82
C THR A 69 -12.40 1.71 -0.91
N ILE A 70 -13.10 0.58 -1.07
CA ILE A 70 -12.81 -0.65 -0.33
C ILE A 70 -11.40 -1.16 -0.62
N ALA A 71 -11.01 -1.21 -1.89
CA ALA A 71 -9.66 -1.65 -2.28
C ALA A 71 -8.55 -0.75 -1.69
N LYS A 72 -8.75 0.56 -1.70
CA LYS A 72 -7.82 1.52 -1.09
C LYS A 72 -7.74 1.37 0.43
N LEU A 73 -8.87 1.21 1.09
CA LEU A 73 -8.92 0.98 2.54
C LEU A 73 -8.29 -0.38 2.90
N GLN A 74 -8.53 -1.43 2.12
CA GLN A 74 -7.91 -2.75 2.31
C GLN A 74 -6.38 -2.64 2.26
N LYS A 75 -5.83 -1.96 1.25
CA LYS A 75 -4.39 -1.75 1.12
C LYS A 75 -3.80 -0.98 2.32
N ARG A 76 -4.52 -0.02 2.88
CA ARG A 76 -4.09 0.72 4.08
C ARG A 76 -4.07 -0.14 5.33
N VAL A 77 -5.13 -0.93 5.54
CA VAL A 77 -5.24 -1.74 6.77
C VAL A 77 -4.30 -2.94 6.79
N GLU A 78 -3.85 -3.43 5.63
CA GLU A 78 -2.83 -4.48 5.50
C GLU A 78 -1.49 -4.10 6.13
N ASN A 79 -1.19 -2.80 6.26
CA ASN A 79 -0.02 -2.31 6.97
C ASN A 79 -0.11 -2.55 8.50
N TYR A 80 -1.30 -2.77 9.04
CA TYR A 80 -1.53 -3.03 10.48
C TYR A 80 -1.74 -4.50 10.77
N SER A 81 -2.46 -5.20 9.91
CA SER A 81 -2.72 -6.63 10.05
C SER A 81 -2.99 -7.24 8.68
N LYS A 82 -2.27 -8.30 8.33
CA LYS A 82 -2.52 -9.07 7.11
C LYS A 82 -3.87 -9.81 7.14
N GLU A 83 -4.46 -9.93 8.32
CA GLU A 83 -5.77 -10.53 8.56
C GLU A 83 -6.90 -9.50 8.53
N ALA A 84 -6.58 -8.22 8.28
CA ALA A 84 -7.57 -7.16 8.18
C ALA A 84 -8.48 -7.36 6.97
N ILE A 85 -9.76 -7.11 7.16
CA ILE A 85 -10.80 -7.27 6.15
C ILE A 85 -11.58 -5.98 6.01
N VAL A 86 -11.77 -5.54 4.76
CA VAL A 86 -12.63 -4.41 4.41
C VAL A 86 -13.74 -4.90 3.48
N TYR A 87 -14.98 -4.63 3.84
CA TYR A 87 -16.13 -5.07 3.04
C TYR A 87 -17.28 -4.07 3.08
N GLN A 88 -18.10 -4.12 2.04
CA GLN A 88 -19.31 -3.30 1.96
C GLN A 88 -20.42 -3.85 2.84
N GLU A 89 -21.09 -2.98 3.58
CA GLU A 89 -22.28 -3.27 4.34
C GLU A 89 -23.45 -2.40 3.87
N GLY A 90 -24.46 -3.02 3.26
CA GLY A 90 -25.56 -2.28 2.63
C GLY A 90 -25.10 -1.56 1.36
N THR A 91 -25.68 -0.38 1.09
CA THR A 91 -25.38 0.42 -0.12
C THR A 91 -24.40 1.55 0.14
N ASP A 92 -24.27 2.00 1.38
CA ASP A 92 -23.59 3.25 1.74
C ASP A 92 -22.57 3.11 2.88
N ARG A 93 -22.30 1.88 3.35
CA ARG A 93 -21.39 1.64 4.47
C ARG A 93 -20.24 0.70 4.10
N ILE A 94 -19.10 0.94 4.73
CA ILE A 94 -17.90 0.13 4.62
C ILE A 94 -17.48 -0.26 6.02
N ASN A 95 -17.37 -1.56 6.26
CA ASN A 95 -16.84 -2.14 7.50
C ASN A 95 -15.39 -2.51 7.35
N ILE A 96 -14.61 -2.18 8.36
CA ILE A 96 -13.19 -2.49 8.47
C ILE A 96 -12.97 -3.27 9.76
N GLU A 97 -12.41 -4.45 9.65
CA GLU A 97 -12.06 -5.31 10.78
C GLU A 97 -10.55 -5.54 10.80
N ILE A 98 -9.90 -5.20 11.91
CA ILE A 98 -8.44 -5.29 12.04
C ILE A 98 -8.13 -6.11 13.31
N PRO A 99 -7.94 -7.43 13.17
CA PRO A 99 -7.60 -8.29 14.30
C PRO A 99 -6.22 -7.98 14.88
N GLY A 100 -6.06 -8.21 16.18
CA GLY A 100 -4.78 -8.13 16.87
C GLY A 100 -4.27 -6.72 17.20
N VAL A 101 -5.00 -5.66 16.84
CA VAL A 101 -4.64 -4.28 17.15
C VAL A 101 -5.45 -3.71 18.30
N THR A 102 -4.83 -2.83 19.10
CA THR A 102 -5.45 -2.29 20.33
C THR A 102 -5.66 -0.78 20.31
N ASP A 103 -5.00 -0.05 19.39
CA ASP A 103 -5.08 1.41 19.31
C ASP A 103 -6.01 1.86 18.17
N ALA A 104 -7.31 1.86 18.47
CA ALA A 104 -8.34 2.29 17.54
C ALA A 104 -8.20 3.76 17.13
N ASN A 105 -7.72 4.64 18.02
CA ASN A 105 -7.65 6.08 17.73
C ASN A 105 -6.55 6.37 16.69
N LYS A 106 -5.41 5.73 16.81
CA LYS A 106 -4.32 5.85 15.83
C LYS A 106 -4.77 5.39 14.44
N ILE A 107 -5.46 4.25 14.39
CA ILE A 107 -5.99 3.70 13.13
C ILE A 107 -7.03 4.62 12.52
N LEU A 108 -7.98 5.14 13.32
CA LEU A 108 -8.99 6.08 12.85
C LEU A 108 -8.37 7.35 12.28
N GLU A 109 -7.34 7.89 12.94
CA GLU A 109 -6.62 9.07 12.44
C GLU A 109 -5.94 8.80 11.10
N GLU A 110 -5.28 7.65 10.95
CA GLU A 110 -4.56 7.31 9.71
C GLU A 110 -5.52 6.89 8.57
N LEU A 111 -6.56 6.14 8.85
CA LEU A 111 -7.58 5.78 7.87
C LEU A 111 -8.46 6.96 7.45
N GLY A 112 -8.69 7.91 8.37
CA GLY A 112 -9.45 9.12 8.09
C GLY A 112 -8.70 10.15 7.24
N ARG A 113 -7.40 9.98 7.01
CA ARG A 113 -6.64 10.84 6.11
C ARG A 113 -6.99 10.47 4.66
N PRO A 114 -7.49 11.42 3.85
CA PRO A 114 -7.68 11.16 2.43
C PRO A 114 -6.34 10.74 1.82
N GLY A 115 -6.36 9.77 0.91
CA GLY A 115 -5.18 9.40 0.14
C GLY A 115 -4.64 10.65 -0.54
N SER A 116 -3.44 11.03 -0.18
CA SER A 116 -2.87 12.28 -0.67
C SER A 116 -1.71 11.98 -1.60
N LEU A 117 -1.85 12.48 -2.82
CA LEU A 117 -0.79 12.49 -3.82
C LEU A 117 0.05 13.76 -3.61
N TYR A 118 1.36 13.57 -3.47
CA TYR A 118 2.33 14.66 -3.37
C TYR A 118 3.45 14.50 -4.38
N PHE A 119 3.81 15.60 -5.03
CA PHE A 119 5.04 15.70 -5.79
C PHE A 119 6.06 16.45 -4.92
N ILE A 120 7.13 15.78 -4.56
CA ILE A 120 8.09 16.23 -3.55
C ILE A 120 9.43 16.52 -4.23
N ALA A 121 9.98 17.71 -4.02
CA ALA A 121 11.33 18.06 -4.46
C ALA A 121 12.37 17.19 -3.74
N GLU A 122 13.47 16.84 -4.40
CA GLU A 122 14.55 16.04 -3.80
C GLU A 122 15.18 16.75 -2.61
N THR A 123 15.44 18.06 -2.75
CA THR A 123 16.03 18.88 -1.68
C THR A 123 15.13 20.04 -1.30
N ASP A 124 15.27 20.49 -0.04
CA ASP A 124 14.70 21.75 0.43
C ASP A 124 15.54 22.96 -0.05
N LYS A 125 15.15 24.16 0.41
CA LYS A 125 15.83 25.42 0.07
C LYS A 125 17.25 25.50 0.62
N ASP A 126 17.54 24.73 1.67
CA ASP A 126 18.85 24.69 2.35
C ASP A 126 19.75 23.57 1.80
N GLY A 127 19.22 22.78 0.85
CA GLY A 127 19.95 21.66 0.21
C GLY A 127 19.89 20.36 1.00
N ASN A 128 19.01 20.23 2.02
CA ASN A 128 18.82 18.98 2.73
C ASN A 128 17.88 18.05 1.95
N ALA A 129 18.21 16.76 1.88
CA ALA A 129 17.41 15.79 1.18
C ALA A 129 16.06 15.56 1.90
N ASN A 130 14.96 15.68 1.16
CA ASN A 130 13.60 15.45 1.63
C ASN A 130 13.25 13.96 1.71
N TYR A 131 13.90 13.16 0.90
CA TYR A 131 13.78 11.69 0.90
C TYR A 131 15.12 11.05 0.53
N SER A 132 15.28 9.80 0.87
CA SER A 132 16.49 9.03 0.58
C SER A 132 16.15 7.55 0.44
N MET A 133 17.03 6.82 -0.26
CA MET A 133 16.95 5.37 -0.34
C MET A 133 17.41 4.76 0.98
N GLN A 134 16.56 3.97 1.60
CA GLN A 134 16.79 3.33 2.90
C GLN A 134 16.67 1.82 2.79
N ALA A 135 17.42 1.10 3.61
CA ALA A 135 17.29 -0.34 3.73
C ALA A 135 16.04 -0.69 4.54
N VAL A 136 15.17 -1.48 3.95
CA VAL A 136 13.96 -2.03 4.59
C VAL A 136 14.16 -3.52 4.76
N THR A 137 14.01 -4.01 5.99
CA THR A 137 14.12 -5.44 6.31
C THR A 137 12.72 -5.99 6.52
N ASP A 138 12.35 -7.01 5.75
CA ASP A 138 11.07 -7.69 5.91
C ASP A 138 11.04 -8.59 7.16
N ALA A 139 9.86 -9.15 7.46
CA ALA A 139 9.68 -10.04 8.62
C ALA A 139 10.49 -11.35 8.51
N GLN A 140 10.95 -11.70 7.32
CA GLN A 140 11.78 -12.87 7.02
C GLN A 140 13.28 -12.57 7.08
N GLY A 141 13.66 -11.28 7.33
CA GLY A 141 15.05 -10.84 7.41
C GLY A 141 15.69 -10.48 6.06
N ASN A 142 14.94 -10.46 4.96
CA ASN A 142 15.46 -10.03 3.67
C ASN A 142 15.58 -8.50 3.65
N VAL A 143 16.70 -8.01 3.12
CA VAL A 143 16.95 -6.58 3.00
C VAL A 143 16.62 -6.13 1.58
N SER A 144 15.70 -5.20 1.46
CA SER A 144 15.39 -4.47 0.23
C SER A 144 15.71 -2.98 0.40
N TYR A 145 15.70 -2.23 -0.69
CA TYR A 145 15.92 -0.79 -0.65
C TYR A 145 14.69 -0.09 -1.21
N ALA A 146 14.18 0.87 -0.46
CA ALA A 146 13.05 1.70 -0.86
C ALA A 146 13.31 3.17 -0.52
N TYR A 147 12.70 4.09 -1.26
CA TYR A 147 12.70 5.48 -0.88
C TYR A 147 11.81 5.71 0.34
N ALA A 148 12.29 6.50 1.27
CA ALA A 148 11.55 6.92 2.45
C ALA A 148 11.73 8.44 2.68
N LEU A 149 10.73 9.06 3.29
CA LEU A 149 10.78 10.46 3.68
C LEU A 149 11.80 10.66 4.81
N ASN A 150 12.59 11.73 4.70
CA ASN A 150 13.49 12.18 5.77
C ASN A 150 12.80 13.18 6.71
N LYS A 151 11.62 13.69 6.33
CA LYS A 151 10.80 14.65 7.04
C LYS A 151 9.34 14.20 7.02
N THR A 152 8.55 14.71 7.92
CA THR A 152 7.09 14.53 7.88
C THR A 152 6.45 15.35 6.75
N ILE A 153 5.26 14.96 6.30
CA ILE A 153 4.51 15.69 5.28
C ILE A 153 4.25 17.14 5.73
N ASP A 154 3.98 17.36 7.01
CA ASP A 154 3.72 18.70 7.55
C ASP A 154 4.99 19.58 7.49
N GLU A 155 6.16 19.03 7.76
CA GLU A 155 7.45 19.74 7.60
C GLU A 155 7.72 20.08 6.14
N LEU A 156 7.47 19.13 5.22
CA LEU A 156 7.63 19.33 3.78
C LEU A 156 6.67 20.39 3.22
N LYS A 157 5.45 20.49 3.77
CA LYS A 157 4.50 21.57 3.45
C LYS A 157 5.00 22.90 3.97
N ALA A 158 5.47 22.92 5.21
CA ALA A 158 5.91 24.16 5.86
C ALA A 158 7.15 24.78 5.18
N ASP A 159 8.08 23.96 4.69
CA ASP A 159 9.30 24.44 4.02
C ASP A 159 9.13 24.66 2.50
N GLY A 160 7.97 24.26 1.95
CA GLY A 160 7.62 24.42 0.54
C GLY A 160 8.26 23.37 -0.38
N SER A 161 8.63 22.21 0.16
CA SER A 161 9.16 21.08 -0.62
C SER A 161 8.07 20.25 -1.30
N ILE A 162 6.80 20.41 -0.92
CA ILE A 162 5.65 19.86 -1.66
C ILE A 162 5.37 20.80 -2.85
N MET A 163 5.68 20.33 -4.04
CA MET A 163 5.53 21.10 -5.27
C MET A 163 4.10 21.06 -5.82
N LEU A 164 3.45 19.89 -5.76
CA LEU A 164 2.04 19.70 -6.14
C LEU A 164 1.37 18.74 -5.15
N GLU A 165 0.05 18.90 -5.06
CA GLU A 165 -0.85 18.02 -4.32
C GLU A 165 -1.85 17.33 -5.28
N GLY A 166 -2.58 16.34 -4.80
CA GLY A 166 -3.60 15.64 -5.59
C GLY A 166 -4.69 16.55 -6.17
N THR A 167 -4.99 17.68 -5.50
CA THR A 167 -5.92 18.70 -5.97
C THR A 167 -5.43 19.46 -7.22
N ASP A 168 -4.14 19.42 -7.51
CA ASP A 168 -3.54 19.99 -8.72
C ASP A 168 -3.69 19.06 -9.94
N VAL A 169 -4.10 17.80 -9.74
CA VAL A 169 -4.38 16.80 -10.77
C VAL A 169 -5.85 16.83 -11.11
N LYS A 170 -6.17 16.98 -12.41
CA LYS A 170 -7.55 16.99 -12.91
C LYS A 170 -8.06 15.58 -13.18
N THR A 171 -7.23 14.74 -13.81
CA THR A 171 -7.53 13.33 -14.08
C THR A 171 -6.29 12.49 -13.99
N ALA A 172 -6.44 11.25 -13.52
CA ALA A 172 -5.46 10.19 -13.58
C ALA A 172 -6.10 9.00 -14.30
N THR A 173 -5.38 8.38 -15.23
CA THR A 173 -5.89 7.26 -16.02
C THR A 173 -4.83 6.18 -16.14
N ALA A 174 -5.17 4.97 -15.70
CA ALA A 174 -4.31 3.81 -15.90
C ALA A 174 -4.24 3.44 -17.38
N GLY A 175 -3.06 3.13 -17.87
CA GLY A 175 -2.81 2.78 -19.25
C GLY A 175 -1.72 1.72 -19.41
N SER A 176 -1.61 1.17 -20.60
CA SER A 176 -0.50 0.28 -20.97
C SER A 176 0.28 0.84 -22.14
N ILE A 177 1.60 0.90 -21.98
CA ILE A 177 2.52 1.29 -23.05
C ILE A 177 3.13 0.02 -23.64
N LYS A 178 2.98 -0.18 -24.95
CA LYS A 178 3.69 -1.25 -25.66
C LYS A 178 5.07 -0.75 -26.05
N ASP A 179 6.10 -1.37 -25.50
CA ASP A 179 7.46 -1.17 -25.99
C ASP A 179 7.54 -1.73 -27.42
N GLN A 180 7.73 -0.83 -28.37
CA GLN A 180 7.82 -1.18 -29.81
C GLN A 180 9.09 -2.00 -30.13
N THR A 181 10.07 -2.04 -29.21
CA THR A 181 11.37 -2.68 -29.46
C THR A 181 11.42 -4.10 -28.88
N MET A 182 10.79 -4.35 -27.75
CA MET A 182 10.84 -5.65 -27.04
C MET A 182 9.49 -6.39 -26.97
N GLY A 183 8.39 -5.77 -27.42
CA GLY A 183 7.05 -6.38 -27.43
C GLY A 183 6.43 -6.55 -26.04
N ASN A 184 7.08 -6.07 -24.98
CA ASN A 184 6.57 -6.12 -23.62
C ASN A 184 5.60 -4.94 -23.39
N SER A 185 4.52 -5.19 -22.66
CA SER A 185 3.62 -4.13 -22.19
C SER A 185 4.12 -3.64 -20.84
N THR A 186 4.26 -2.33 -20.69
CA THR A 186 4.55 -1.65 -19.43
C THR A 186 3.31 -0.87 -19.03
N TYR A 187 2.94 -0.90 -17.77
CA TYR A 187 1.82 -0.14 -17.26
C TYR A 187 2.26 1.26 -16.85
N ALA A 188 1.37 2.22 -16.98
CA ALA A 188 1.62 3.62 -16.67
C ALA A 188 0.35 4.30 -16.18
N VAL A 189 0.52 5.40 -15.47
CA VAL A 189 -0.56 6.33 -15.12
C VAL A 189 -0.36 7.63 -15.89
N ASP A 190 -1.32 7.99 -16.70
CA ASP A 190 -1.37 9.28 -17.40
C ASP A 190 -2.09 10.29 -16.50
N LEU A 191 -1.42 11.38 -16.18
CA LEU A 191 -1.93 12.48 -15.38
C LEU A 191 -2.19 13.70 -16.24
N VAL A 192 -3.35 14.31 -16.07
CA VAL A 192 -3.67 15.62 -16.61
C VAL A 192 -3.82 16.60 -15.45
N MET A 193 -3.04 17.66 -15.46
CA MET A 193 -3.04 18.69 -14.42
C MET A 193 -4.19 19.70 -14.61
N THR A 194 -4.59 20.34 -13.54
CA THR A 194 -5.42 21.57 -13.62
C THR A 194 -4.61 22.72 -14.22
N GLU A 195 -5.23 23.84 -14.53
CA GLU A 195 -4.50 25.03 -15.02
C GLU A 195 -3.47 25.54 -13.99
N GLU A 196 -3.80 25.48 -12.70
CA GLU A 196 -2.90 25.85 -11.62
C GLU A 196 -1.82 24.78 -11.44
N GLY A 197 -2.22 23.49 -11.44
CA GLY A 197 -1.31 22.37 -11.38
C GLY A 197 -0.29 22.36 -12.52
N THR A 198 -0.69 22.75 -13.74
CA THR A 198 0.23 22.91 -14.88
C THR A 198 1.36 23.88 -14.59
N LYS A 199 1.04 25.04 -14.01
CA LYS A 199 2.06 26.05 -13.66
C LYS A 199 3.00 25.56 -12.56
N LYS A 200 2.44 24.92 -11.52
CA LYS A 200 3.23 24.32 -10.45
C LYS A 200 4.11 23.19 -10.98
N PHE A 201 3.60 22.37 -11.90
CA PHE A 201 4.36 21.26 -12.50
C PHE A 201 5.49 21.77 -13.39
N GLU A 202 5.26 22.84 -14.15
CA GLU A 202 6.32 23.51 -14.91
C GLU A 202 7.42 24.03 -13.98
N GLU A 203 7.05 24.69 -12.88
CA GLU A 203 8.01 25.18 -11.90
C GLU A 203 8.79 24.03 -11.22
N ALA A 204 8.09 22.97 -10.79
CA ALA A 204 8.67 21.80 -10.16
C ALA A 204 9.69 21.12 -11.09
N THR A 205 9.30 20.89 -12.33
CA THR A 205 10.18 20.25 -13.33
C THR A 205 11.33 21.15 -13.75
N ARG A 206 11.15 22.47 -13.80
CA ARG A 206 12.22 23.43 -14.05
C ARG A 206 13.24 23.39 -12.92
N ASN A 207 12.82 23.49 -11.67
CA ASN A 207 13.67 23.49 -10.51
C ASN A 207 14.50 22.20 -10.42
N ALA A 208 13.83 21.04 -10.61
CA ALA A 208 14.51 19.74 -10.59
C ALA A 208 15.49 19.59 -11.78
N TYR A 209 15.11 20.01 -12.99
CA TYR A 209 15.96 19.95 -14.17
C TYR A 209 17.23 20.80 -14.06
N GLU A 210 17.08 22.06 -13.59
CA GLU A 210 18.20 22.98 -13.42
C GLU A 210 19.23 22.53 -12.38
N LYS A 211 18.74 21.84 -11.34
CA LYS A 211 19.60 21.27 -10.28
C LYS A 211 20.11 19.86 -10.61
N GLY A 212 19.55 19.19 -11.61
CA GLY A 212 19.84 17.78 -11.91
C GLY A 212 19.28 16.84 -10.87
N GLU A 213 18.21 17.24 -10.20
CA GLU A 213 17.52 16.52 -9.12
C GLU A 213 16.39 15.63 -9.63
N THR A 214 15.89 14.79 -8.75
CA THR A 214 14.72 13.95 -8.96
C THR A 214 13.45 14.64 -8.45
N LEU A 215 12.28 14.18 -8.92
CA LEU A 215 10.99 14.53 -8.37
C LEU A 215 10.35 13.24 -7.83
N GLY A 216 10.04 13.22 -6.55
CA GLY A 216 9.41 12.11 -5.87
C GLY A 216 7.89 12.19 -5.99
N ILE A 217 7.24 11.11 -6.40
CA ILE A 217 5.79 10.97 -6.40
C ILE A 217 5.42 10.08 -5.23
N TYR A 218 4.81 10.69 -4.24
CA TYR A 218 4.44 10.05 -2.98
C TYR A 218 2.92 9.94 -2.88
N TYR A 219 2.43 8.73 -2.70
CA TYR A 219 1.01 8.43 -2.63
C TYR A 219 0.75 7.48 -1.46
N ASP A 220 -0.23 7.82 -0.63
CA ASP A 220 -0.76 6.99 0.46
C ASP A 220 0.30 6.31 1.33
N GLY A 221 1.29 7.09 1.78
CA GLY A 221 2.32 6.62 2.72
C GLY A 221 3.57 6.02 2.08
N SER A 222 3.66 5.94 0.75
CA SER A 222 4.80 5.35 0.05
C SER A 222 5.18 6.11 -1.22
N PHE A 223 6.45 5.99 -1.64
CA PHE A 223 6.86 6.49 -2.96
C PHE A 223 6.40 5.53 -4.05
N VAL A 224 5.55 6.03 -4.93
CA VAL A 224 5.14 5.34 -6.16
C VAL A 224 6.28 5.40 -7.18
N SER A 225 6.95 6.54 -7.26
CA SER A 225 8.06 6.72 -8.19
C SER A 225 8.98 7.86 -7.74
N VAL A 226 10.28 7.74 -8.07
CA VAL A 226 11.27 8.81 -7.93
C VAL A 226 12.00 8.93 -9.26
N LEU A 227 11.73 9.99 -10.01
CA LEU A 227 12.14 10.12 -11.39
C LEU A 227 13.11 11.30 -11.60
N SER A 228 14.17 11.06 -12.34
CA SER A 228 15.05 12.15 -12.79
C SER A 228 14.32 12.99 -13.83
N VAL A 229 14.24 14.29 -13.60
CA VAL A 229 13.59 15.23 -14.51
C VAL A 229 14.56 15.56 -15.66
N LYS A 230 14.15 15.21 -16.89
CA LYS A 230 14.99 15.39 -18.09
C LYS A 230 14.65 16.60 -18.94
N GLY A 231 13.69 17.42 -18.48
CA GLY A 231 13.24 18.61 -19.18
C GLY A 231 12.15 19.34 -18.40
N VAL A 232 11.77 20.52 -18.87
CA VAL A 232 10.68 21.31 -18.32
C VAL A 232 9.40 20.95 -19.05
N PHE A 233 8.35 20.60 -18.29
CA PHE A 233 7.05 20.21 -18.84
C PHE A 233 6.03 21.30 -18.54
N SER A 234 5.47 21.89 -19.60
CA SER A 234 4.52 23.03 -19.52
C SER A 234 3.16 22.75 -20.17
N ASP A 235 2.96 21.52 -20.65
CA ASP A 235 1.73 21.12 -21.33
C ASP A 235 0.64 20.54 -20.37
N GLY A 236 0.97 20.42 -19.09
CA GLY A 236 0.06 19.92 -18.07
C GLY A 236 -0.18 18.41 -18.14
N ASN A 237 0.62 17.67 -18.91
CA ASN A 237 0.55 16.23 -18.98
C ASN A 237 1.78 15.61 -18.34
N ALA A 238 1.57 14.55 -17.56
CA ALA A 238 2.64 13.76 -16.98
C ALA A 238 2.31 12.27 -17.10
N GLN A 239 3.32 11.44 -17.18
CA GLN A 239 3.18 10.00 -17.20
C GLN A 239 4.10 9.37 -16.17
N ILE A 240 3.52 8.58 -15.28
CA ILE A 240 4.26 7.79 -14.29
C ILE A 240 4.46 6.39 -14.87
N SER A 241 5.70 6.01 -15.14
CA SER A 241 6.04 4.69 -15.67
C SER A 241 7.49 4.32 -15.33
N PRO A 242 7.88 3.03 -15.24
CA PRO A 242 7.00 1.87 -15.35
C PRO A 242 6.27 1.56 -14.04
N MET A 243 5.05 1.00 -14.14
CA MET A 243 4.35 0.35 -13.04
C MET A 243 4.50 -1.17 -13.18
N ASN A 244 4.50 -1.90 -12.04
CA ASN A 244 4.74 -3.34 -12.04
C ASN A 244 3.52 -4.13 -12.56
N SER A 245 2.32 -3.61 -12.36
CA SER A 245 1.08 -4.23 -12.83
C SER A 245 0.04 -3.18 -13.23
N TYR A 246 -1.07 -3.64 -13.85
CA TYR A 246 -2.21 -2.77 -14.16
C TYR A 246 -2.94 -2.36 -12.87
N GLU A 247 -3.05 -3.27 -11.91
CA GLU A 247 -3.68 -3.02 -10.61
C GLU A 247 -2.90 -1.99 -9.77
N GLU A 248 -1.58 -1.87 -9.98
CA GLU A 248 -0.77 -0.82 -9.34
C GLU A 248 -0.99 0.55 -10.02
N ALA A 249 -1.34 0.56 -11.29
CA ALA A 249 -1.61 1.78 -12.06
C ALA A 249 -3.05 2.29 -11.85
N GLU A 250 -4.01 1.43 -11.52
CA GLU A 250 -5.41 1.73 -11.26
C GLU A 250 -5.63 2.28 -9.85
#